data_366df3fb42a261356b2f54da43ce2460
#
_entry.id   366df3fb42a261356b2f54da43ce2460
#
_cell.length_a   1.000
_cell.length_b   1.000
_cell.length_c   1.000
_cell.angle_alpha   90.00
_cell.angle_beta   90.00
_cell.angle_gamma   90.00
#
_symmetry.space_group_name_H-M   'P 1'
#
loop_
_entity.id
_entity.type
_entity.pdbx_description
1 polymer ?
#
loop_
_entity_poly.entity_id
_entity_poly.type
_entity_poly.pdbx_seq_one_letter_code
_entity_poly.pdbx_strand_id
1 'polypeptide(L)'
;METDALRTLWTECFGNEENWIDVFFQTAFDPAQVCCLRRHGRLAAALCWMDTYCQGRPLAYLYAIATAPAHRRQGLCRELMGKAHDHLARQGYAGAILVPGDEGLRQMYGKMNYVNFDGIRRFCAEAGEPIPIRRLSQEEYTALRREYLPAGGVVQENGAM
;
A
#
# COMPACT_ATOMS: atom_id res chain seq x y z
N MET A 1 3.08 14.72 -15.87
CA MET A 1 4.56 14.55 -15.87
C MET A 1 5.05 13.49 -14.87
N GLU A 2 4.99 13.70 -13.56
CA GLU A 2 5.37 12.66 -12.57
C GLU A 2 4.35 11.52 -12.55
N THR A 3 3.08 11.86 -12.57
CA THR A 3 1.95 10.92 -12.57
C THR A 3 1.97 10.00 -13.79
N ASP A 4 2.29 10.50 -14.99
CA ASP A 4 2.35 9.66 -16.19
C ASP A 4 3.52 8.67 -16.14
N ALA A 5 4.65 9.09 -15.58
CA ALA A 5 5.81 8.21 -15.39
C ALA A 5 5.50 7.10 -14.36
N LEU A 6 4.75 7.41 -13.29
CA LEU A 6 4.27 6.44 -12.32
C LEU A 6 3.29 5.45 -12.94
N ARG A 7 2.31 5.94 -13.69
CA ARG A 7 1.36 5.09 -14.43
C ARG A 7 2.10 4.11 -15.35
N THR A 8 3.05 4.62 -16.13
CA THR A 8 3.87 3.79 -17.03
C THR A 8 4.61 2.72 -16.25
N LEU A 9 5.33 3.09 -15.17
CA LEU A 9 6.07 2.16 -14.34
C LEU A 9 5.18 1.07 -13.73
N TRP A 10 4.01 1.45 -13.20
CA TRP A 10 3.10 0.52 -12.57
C TRP A 10 2.42 -0.40 -13.58
N THR A 11 2.02 0.11 -14.75
CA THR A 11 1.51 -0.73 -15.85
C THR A 11 2.57 -1.75 -16.31
N GLU A 12 3.83 -1.32 -16.42
CA GLU A 12 4.94 -2.20 -16.81
C GLU A 12 5.24 -3.28 -15.76
N CYS A 13 5.05 -2.97 -14.48
CA CYS A 13 5.36 -3.88 -13.37
C CYS A 13 4.21 -4.80 -12.96
N PHE A 14 2.99 -4.34 -13.05
CA PHE A 14 1.80 -4.99 -12.47
C PHE A 14 0.72 -5.31 -13.49
N GLY A 15 0.79 -4.75 -14.71
CA GLY A 15 -0.34 -4.74 -15.64
C GLY A 15 -1.44 -3.76 -15.20
N ASN A 16 -2.50 -3.68 -15.97
CA ASN A 16 -3.67 -2.85 -15.67
C ASN A 16 -4.97 -3.54 -16.11
N GLU A 17 -5.05 -4.86 -15.93
CA GLU A 17 -6.13 -5.69 -16.44
C GLU A 17 -7.52 -5.29 -15.91
N GLU A 18 -7.59 -4.85 -14.65
CA GLU A 18 -8.84 -4.42 -14.00
C GLU A 18 -8.94 -2.88 -13.85
N ASN A 19 -8.18 -2.12 -14.62
CA ASN A 19 -8.10 -0.65 -14.51
C ASN A 19 -7.78 -0.13 -13.10
N TRP A 20 -7.18 -0.98 -12.24
CA TRP A 20 -6.92 -0.64 -10.85
C TRP A 20 -6.01 0.58 -10.70
N ILE A 21 -5.07 0.77 -11.63
CA ILE A 21 -4.18 1.94 -11.63
C ILE A 21 -5.00 3.22 -11.81
N ASP A 22 -5.95 3.22 -12.74
CA ASP A 22 -6.80 4.39 -12.99
C ASP A 22 -7.70 4.68 -11.79
N VAL A 23 -8.31 3.64 -11.23
CA VAL A 23 -9.12 3.77 -10.00
C VAL A 23 -8.27 4.30 -8.85
N PHE A 24 -7.07 3.77 -8.64
CA PHE A 24 -6.17 4.24 -7.60
C PHE A 24 -5.81 5.72 -7.76
N PHE A 25 -5.46 6.16 -8.97
CA PHE A 25 -5.15 7.57 -9.22
C PHE A 25 -6.34 8.51 -9.04
N GLN A 26 -7.55 8.02 -9.26
CA GLN A 26 -8.79 8.81 -9.09
C GLN A 26 -9.24 8.90 -7.64
N THR A 27 -8.93 7.89 -6.81
CA THR A 27 -9.56 7.73 -5.49
C THR A 27 -8.60 7.84 -4.32
N ALA A 28 -7.36 7.38 -4.46
CA ALA A 28 -6.46 7.19 -3.32
C ALA A 28 -5.05 7.78 -3.50
N PHE A 29 -4.70 8.22 -4.71
CA PHE A 29 -3.38 8.74 -4.98
C PHE A 29 -3.17 10.14 -4.40
N ASP A 30 -2.15 10.27 -3.55
CA ASP A 30 -1.65 11.56 -3.08
C ASP A 30 -0.20 11.77 -3.58
N PRO A 31 0.07 12.81 -4.39
CA PRO A 31 1.40 13.09 -4.88
C PRO A 31 2.40 13.44 -3.77
N ALA A 32 1.94 13.83 -2.57
CA ALA A 32 2.80 14.06 -1.41
C ALA A 32 3.24 12.74 -0.75
N GLN A 33 2.54 11.65 -1.01
CA GLN A 33 2.79 10.32 -0.43
C GLN A 33 3.46 9.37 -1.43
N VAL A 34 4.49 9.86 -2.13
CA VAL A 34 5.24 9.09 -3.13
C VAL A 34 6.74 9.23 -2.90
N CYS A 35 7.45 8.12 -3.00
CA CYS A 35 8.91 8.11 -3.04
C CYS A 35 9.38 7.53 -4.39
N CYS A 36 10.30 8.24 -5.04
CA CYS A 36 10.79 7.90 -6.36
C CYS A 36 12.32 7.80 -6.40
N LEU A 37 12.83 6.89 -7.22
CA LEU A 37 14.22 6.83 -7.65
C LEU A 37 14.32 6.98 -9.16
N ARG A 38 15.25 7.82 -9.60
CA ARG A 38 15.55 8.01 -11.01
C ARG A 38 16.93 7.49 -11.36
N ARG A 39 17.08 6.97 -12.57
CA ARG A 39 18.35 6.62 -13.19
C ARG A 39 18.38 7.21 -14.60
N HIS A 40 19.43 7.94 -14.92
CA HIS A 40 19.58 8.64 -16.22
C HIS A 40 18.35 9.47 -16.61
N GLY A 41 17.77 10.19 -15.63
CA GLY A 41 16.59 11.03 -15.81
C GLY A 41 15.24 10.29 -15.90
N ARG A 42 15.22 8.96 -15.97
CA ARG A 42 14.01 8.15 -16.03
C ARG A 42 13.63 7.60 -14.66
N LEU A 43 12.33 7.42 -14.43
CA LEU A 43 11.82 6.78 -13.22
C LEU A 43 12.24 5.30 -13.24
N ALA A 44 13.02 4.89 -12.26
CA ALA A 44 13.57 3.53 -12.17
C ALA A 44 12.89 2.69 -11.08
N ALA A 45 12.45 3.32 -9.99
CA ALA A 45 11.67 2.68 -8.96
C ALA A 45 10.78 3.71 -8.24
N ALA A 46 9.63 3.27 -7.76
CA ALA A 46 8.72 4.10 -6.98
C ALA A 46 7.92 3.24 -6.00
N LEU A 47 7.46 3.88 -4.95
CA LEU A 47 6.41 3.40 -4.05
C LEU A 47 5.54 4.58 -3.62
N CYS A 48 4.33 4.28 -3.20
CA CYS A 48 3.51 5.23 -2.46
C CYS A 48 3.14 4.66 -1.10
N TRP A 49 2.57 5.48 -0.24
CA TRP A 49 2.03 5.01 1.03
C TRP A 49 0.68 5.67 1.31
N MET A 50 -0.05 5.08 2.21
CA MET A 50 -1.30 5.58 2.76
C MET A 50 -1.20 5.62 4.26
N ASP A 51 -1.85 6.61 4.87
CA ASP A 51 -1.86 6.74 6.32
C ASP A 51 -2.68 5.63 6.94
N THR A 52 -2.12 5.00 7.95
CA THR A 52 -2.79 3.99 8.76
C THR A 52 -2.45 4.19 10.21
N TYR A 53 -3.18 3.56 11.09
CA TYR A 53 -2.97 3.66 12.53
C TYR A 53 -3.01 2.27 13.17
N CYS A 54 -2.17 2.08 14.18
CA CYS A 54 -2.22 0.93 15.06
C CYS A 54 -2.09 1.41 16.49
N GLN A 55 -3.11 1.17 17.30
CA GLN A 55 -3.16 1.62 18.69
C GLN A 55 -2.88 3.14 18.85
N GLY A 56 -3.45 3.95 17.96
CA GLY A 56 -3.25 5.39 17.92
C GLY A 56 -1.90 5.88 17.43
N ARG A 57 -1.00 5.00 16.99
CA ARG A 57 0.30 5.35 16.41
C ARG A 57 0.22 5.40 14.89
N PRO A 58 0.70 6.47 14.25
CA PRO A 58 0.68 6.57 12.80
C PRO A 58 1.65 5.57 12.17
N LEU A 59 1.17 4.83 11.19
CA LEU A 59 1.94 3.90 10.36
C LEU A 59 1.74 4.26 8.88
N ALA A 60 2.76 4.02 8.06
CA ALA A 60 2.66 4.13 6.61
C ALA A 60 2.36 2.74 6.01
N TYR A 61 1.24 2.59 5.33
CA TYR A 61 0.97 1.40 4.51
C TYR A 61 1.62 1.58 3.14
N LEU A 62 2.74 0.91 2.92
CA LEU A 62 3.47 0.99 1.65
C LEU A 62 2.75 0.21 0.58
N TYR A 63 2.52 0.86 -0.55
CA TYR A 63 1.73 0.34 -1.65
C TYR A 63 2.44 0.54 -2.99
N ALA A 64 2.12 -0.32 -3.97
CA ALA A 64 2.63 -0.27 -5.34
C ALA A 64 4.16 -0.11 -5.44
N ILE A 65 4.91 -0.86 -4.63
CA ILE A 65 6.37 -0.86 -4.63
C ILE A 65 6.85 -1.49 -5.93
N ALA A 66 7.41 -0.70 -6.82
CA ALA A 66 7.79 -1.10 -8.16
C ALA A 66 9.25 -0.78 -8.48
N THR A 67 9.90 -1.66 -9.25
CA THR A 67 11.19 -1.39 -9.89
C THR A 67 11.08 -1.78 -11.36
N ALA A 68 11.38 -0.84 -12.25
CA ALA A 68 11.32 -1.05 -13.68
C ALA A 68 12.12 -2.31 -14.09
N PRO A 69 11.61 -3.17 -14.96
CA PRO A 69 12.24 -4.44 -15.32
C PRO A 69 13.72 -4.30 -15.69
N ALA A 70 14.06 -3.27 -16.46
CA ALA A 70 15.45 -2.99 -16.88
C ALA A 70 16.40 -2.62 -15.73
N HIS A 71 15.87 -2.29 -14.55
CA HIS A 71 16.62 -1.85 -13.37
C HIS A 71 16.52 -2.81 -12.18
N ARG A 72 15.93 -4.00 -12.39
CA ARG A 72 15.83 -5.03 -11.35
C ARG A 72 17.19 -5.63 -11.00
N ARG A 73 17.30 -6.25 -9.82
CA ARG A 73 18.52 -6.89 -9.27
C ARG A 73 19.73 -5.96 -9.11
N GLN A 74 19.51 -4.65 -9.08
CA GLN A 74 20.55 -3.62 -8.88
C GLN A 74 20.46 -2.96 -7.50
N GLY A 75 19.73 -3.54 -6.55
CA GLY A 75 19.56 -3.00 -5.19
C GLY A 75 18.58 -1.84 -5.06
N LEU A 76 17.94 -1.39 -6.17
CA LEU A 76 17.08 -0.20 -6.18
C LEU A 76 15.88 -0.29 -5.24
N CYS A 77 15.27 -1.47 -5.09
CA CYS A 77 14.19 -1.63 -4.13
C CYS A 77 14.67 -1.35 -2.70
N ARG A 78 15.84 -1.85 -2.30
CA ARG A 78 16.44 -1.58 -0.99
C ARG A 78 16.76 -0.09 -0.80
N GLU A 79 17.32 0.55 -1.82
CA GLU A 79 17.61 1.99 -1.81
C GLU A 79 16.33 2.81 -1.66
N LEU A 80 15.28 2.47 -2.42
CA LEU A 80 13.96 3.11 -2.37
C LEU A 80 13.35 2.98 -0.98
N MET A 81 13.33 1.77 -0.42
CA MET A 81 12.79 1.49 0.90
C MET A 81 13.54 2.27 1.99
N GLY A 82 14.88 2.31 1.93
CA GLY A 82 15.68 3.10 2.87
C GLY A 82 15.32 4.58 2.84
N LYS A 83 15.23 5.19 1.64
CA LYS A 83 14.81 6.59 1.49
C LYS A 83 13.40 6.84 1.99
N ALA A 84 12.47 5.93 1.72
CA ALA A 84 11.10 6.03 2.21
C ALA A 84 11.06 5.95 3.74
N HIS A 85 11.77 5.01 4.37
CA HIS A 85 11.83 4.90 5.82
C HIS A 85 12.42 6.16 6.48
N ASP A 86 13.51 6.71 5.93
CA ASP A 86 14.11 7.95 6.44
C ASP A 86 13.14 9.14 6.32
N HIS A 87 12.38 9.20 5.23
CA HIS A 87 11.38 10.23 5.02
C HIS A 87 10.23 10.08 6.01
N LEU A 88 9.65 8.89 6.14
CA LEU A 88 8.54 8.58 7.04
C LEU A 88 8.89 8.82 8.50
N ALA A 89 10.11 8.43 8.92
CA ALA A 89 10.59 8.69 10.28
C ALA A 89 10.64 10.19 10.60
N ARG A 90 11.10 11.03 9.65
CA ARG A 90 11.09 12.48 9.79
C ARG A 90 9.69 13.09 9.83
N GLN A 91 8.72 12.44 9.21
CA GLN A 91 7.30 12.83 9.25
C GLN A 91 6.58 12.35 10.53
N GLY A 92 7.25 11.61 11.41
CA GLY A 92 6.69 11.16 12.68
C GLY A 92 5.94 9.82 12.62
N TYR A 93 6.04 9.09 11.51
CA TYR A 93 5.49 7.73 11.45
C TYR A 93 6.24 6.80 12.40
N ALA A 94 5.49 5.99 13.14
CA ALA A 94 6.04 5.02 14.08
C ALA A 94 6.60 3.76 13.39
N GLY A 95 6.24 3.55 12.13
CA GLY A 95 6.71 2.43 11.33
C GLY A 95 6.04 2.37 9.97
N ALA A 96 6.43 1.38 9.18
CA ALA A 96 5.84 1.09 7.89
C ALA A 96 5.35 -0.36 7.86
N ILE A 97 4.21 -0.58 7.20
CA ILE A 97 3.64 -1.90 6.97
C ILE A 97 3.45 -2.12 5.47
N LEU A 98 3.41 -3.36 5.06
CA LEU A 98 3.11 -3.76 3.68
C LEU A 98 2.53 -5.17 3.65
N VAL A 99 1.87 -5.51 2.54
CA VAL A 99 1.42 -6.87 2.28
C VAL A 99 2.25 -7.42 1.11
N PRO A 100 3.11 -8.43 1.34
CA PRO A 100 3.88 -9.04 0.26
C PRO A 100 2.96 -9.86 -0.64
N GLY A 101 3.15 -9.77 -1.96
CA GLY A 101 2.35 -10.49 -2.94
C GLY A 101 2.66 -11.99 -2.99
N ASP A 102 3.87 -12.39 -2.59
CA ASP A 102 4.31 -13.79 -2.58
C ASP A 102 5.36 -14.06 -1.50
N GLU A 103 5.73 -15.33 -1.35
CA GLU A 103 6.72 -15.76 -0.36
C GLU A 103 8.13 -15.22 -0.65
N GLY A 104 8.52 -15.06 -1.93
CA GLY A 104 9.80 -14.50 -2.31
C GLY A 104 9.92 -13.04 -1.87
N LEU A 105 8.86 -12.25 -2.06
CA LEU A 105 8.78 -10.88 -1.56
C LEU A 105 8.79 -10.83 -0.04
N ARG A 106 8.09 -11.74 0.64
CA ARG A 106 8.12 -11.83 2.11
C ARG A 106 9.55 -12.04 2.63
N GLN A 107 10.28 -12.97 2.03
CA GLN A 107 11.69 -13.21 2.39
C GLN A 107 12.59 -12.01 2.07
N MET A 108 12.34 -11.34 0.95
CA MET A 108 13.08 -10.13 0.57
C MET A 108 12.88 -9.00 1.59
N TYR A 109 11.64 -8.74 2.01
CA TYR A 109 11.34 -7.73 3.03
C TYR A 109 11.88 -8.14 4.41
N GLY A 110 11.87 -9.43 4.75
CA GLY A 110 12.52 -9.94 5.96
C GLY A 110 14.01 -9.58 6.03
N LYS A 111 14.73 -9.57 4.89
CA LYS A 111 16.12 -9.10 4.81
C LYS A 111 16.28 -7.56 4.92
N MET A 112 15.17 -6.83 4.99
CA MET A 112 15.09 -5.38 5.24
C MET A 112 14.49 -5.07 6.61
N ASN A 113 14.54 -6.03 7.55
CA ASN A 113 14.04 -5.96 8.93
C ASN A 113 12.50 -5.86 9.06
N TYR A 114 11.75 -6.24 8.02
CA TYR A 114 10.31 -6.45 8.19
C TYR A 114 10.07 -7.76 8.92
N VAL A 115 9.14 -7.73 9.86
CA VAL A 115 8.68 -8.90 10.61
C VAL A 115 7.22 -9.17 10.30
N ASN A 116 6.81 -10.42 10.43
CA ASN A 116 5.39 -10.74 10.33
C ASN A 116 4.68 -10.12 11.53
N PHE A 117 3.76 -9.23 11.26
CA PHE A 117 3.01 -8.50 12.29
C PHE A 117 1.64 -9.15 12.53
N ASP A 118 0.92 -9.45 11.46
CA ASP A 118 -0.43 -10.02 11.49
C ASP A 118 -0.70 -10.83 10.24
N GLY A 119 -1.84 -11.48 10.17
CA GLY A 119 -2.31 -12.26 9.04
C GLY A 119 -3.69 -11.82 8.56
N ILE A 120 -3.98 -12.08 7.29
CA ILE A 120 -5.32 -11.90 6.74
C ILE A 120 -6.19 -13.06 7.20
N ARG A 121 -7.25 -12.78 7.94
CA ARG A 121 -8.24 -13.79 8.28
C ARG A 121 -9.05 -14.16 7.06
N ARG A 122 -9.08 -15.44 6.75
CA ARG A 122 -9.98 -15.99 5.73
C ARG A 122 -11.20 -16.58 6.44
N PHE A 123 -12.37 -16.19 5.98
CA PHE A 123 -13.64 -16.75 6.45
C PHE A 123 -14.19 -17.63 5.36
N CYS A 124 -14.56 -18.85 5.71
CA CYS A 124 -15.42 -19.67 4.86
C CYS A 124 -16.84 -19.48 5.39
N ALA A 125 -17.72 -18.95 4.55
CA ALA A 125 -19.14 -18.87 4.84
C ALA A 125 -19.87 -19.87 3.94
N GLU A 126 -20.78 -20.65 4.50
CA GLU A 126 -21.73 -21.42 3.70
C GLU A 126 -22.74 -20.47 3.07
N ALA A 127 -23.19 -20.79 1.85
CA ALA A 127 -24.24 -20.03 1.20
C ALA A 127 -25.52 -20.14 2.04
N GLY A 128 -25.98 -19.03 2.58
CA GLY A 128 -27.23 -18.91 3.32
C GLY A 128 -28.35 -18.31 2.47
N GLU A 129 -29.50 -18.09 3.11
CA GLU A 129 -30.59 -17.34 2.49
C GLU A 129 -30.12 -15.95 2.05
N PRO A 130 -30.57 -15.45 0.88
CA PRO A 130 -30.23 -14.13 0.42
C PRO A 130 -30.71 -13.06 1.42
N ILE A 131 -29.80 -12.27 1.94
CA ILE A 131 -30.13 -11.11 2.78
C ILE A 131 -30.11 -9.82 1.95
N PRO A 132 -31.01 -8.87 2.22
CA PRO A 132 -31.01 -7.60 1.50
C PRO A 132 -29.71 -6.86 1.73
N ILE A 133 -29.04 -6.46 0.63
CA ILE A 133 -27.83 -5.65 0.65
C ILE A 133 -28.24 -4.21 0.36
N ARG A 134 -27.76 -3.26 1.15
CA ARG A 134 -27.93 -1.83 0.87
C ARG A 134 -26.57 -1.14 0.71
N ARG A 135 -26.53 -0.07 -0.05
CA ARG A 135 -25.39 0.83 -0.05
C ARG A 135 -25.32 1.57 1.27
N LEU A 136 -24.11 1.68 1.81
CA LEU A 136 -23.83 2.56 2.95
C LEU A 136 -23.33 3.90 2.44
N SER A 137 -23.61 4.97 3.18
CA SER A 137 -22.89 6.22 3.04
C SER A 137 -21.45 6.03 3.57
N GLN A 138 -20.56 6.96 3.22
CA GLN A 138 -19.17 6.93 3.73
C GLN A 138 -19.16 7.04 5.27
N GLU A 139 -20.06 7.83 5.84
CA GLU A 139 -20.16 8.01 7.29
C GLU A 139 -20.62 6.72 7.98
N GLU A 140 -21.67 6.08 7.47
CA GLU A 140 -22.18 4.79 7.98
C GLU A 140 -21.09 3.71 7.89
N TYR A 141 -20.38 3.62 6.76
CA TYR A 141 -19.29 2.67 6.58
C TYR A 141 -18.15 2.92 7.58
N THR A 142 -17.77 4.17 7.78
CA THR A 142 -16.71 4.54 8.73
C THR A 142 -17.12 4.20 10.17
N ALA A 143 -18.38 4.46 10.53
CA ALA A 143 -18.91 4.12 11.85
C ALA A 143 -18.89 2.60 12.11
N LEU A 144 -19.39 1.81 11.14
CA LEU A 144 -19.38 0.35 11.23
C LEU A 144 -17.97 -0.21 11.30
N ARG A 145 -17.03 0.33 10.51
CA ARG A 145 -15.62 -0.09 10.60
C ARG A 145 -15.04 0.11 12.00
N ARG A 146 -15.29 1.24 12.62
CA ARG A 146 -14.81 1.51 14.00
C ARG A 146 -15.41 0.55 15.02
N GLU A 147 -16.68 0.18 14.84
CA GLU A 147 -17.37 -0.76 15.73
C GLU A 147 -16.84 -2.19 15.60
N TYR A 148 -16.63 -2.66 14.34
CA TYR A 148 -16.30 -4.07 14.09
C TYR A 148 -14.81 -4.37 13.94
N LEU A 149 -13.94 -3.36 13.79
CA LEU A 149 -12.51 -3.60 13.73
C LEU A 149 -11.95 -3.83 15.14
N PRO A 150 -11.15 -4.90 15.34
CA PRO A 150 -10.57 -5.19 16.63
C PRO A 150 -9.60 -4.08 17.06
N ALA A 151 -9.60 -3.76 18.35
CA ALA A 151 -8.80 -2.68 18.93
C ALA A 151 -7.27 -2.79 18.74
N GLY A 152 -6.77 -3.93 18.30
CA GLY A 152 -5.35 -4.16 18.03
C GLY A 152 -5.01 -4.23 16.53
N GLY A 153 -5.98 -4.02 15.64
CA GLY A 153 -5.76 -4.07 14.19
C GLY A 153 -5.15 -2.78 13.63
N VAL A 154 -4.64 -2.88 12.42
CA VAL A 154 -4.23 -1.71 11.63
C VAL A 154 -5.46 -1.12 10.96
N VAL A 155 -5.71 0.16 11.18
CA VAL A 155 -6.89 0.87 10.67
C VAL A 155 -6.45 1.98 9.73
N GLN A 156 -7.00 1.97 8.54
CA GLN A 156 -6.92 3.09 7.60
C GLN A 156 -8.13 4.01 7.85
N GLU A 157 -7.89 5.23 8.30
CA GLU A 157 -8.97 6.14 8.72
C GLU A 157 -9.53 6.98 7.58
N ASN A 158 -8.74 7.29 6.57
CA ASN A 158 -9.21 8.02 5.42
C ASN A 158 -9.98 7.08 4.49
N GLY A 159 -11.24 7.38 4.26
CA GLY A 159 -12.18 6.62 3.43
C GLY A 159 -11.85 6.57 1.93
N ALA A 160 -10.57 6.52 1.58
CA ALA A 160 -10.06 6.46 0.22
C ALA A 160 -9.88 5.01 -0.26
N MET A 161 -10.90 4.18 -0.06
CA MET A 161 -11.10 2.91 -0.81
C MET A 161 -12.56 2.65 -1.05
#